data_9f5b60b6908d0a1e3bd4bc8ac6f40ffd
#
_entry.id   9f5b60b6908d0a1e3bd4bc8ac6f40ffd
#
_cell.length_a   1.000
_cell.length_b   1.000
_cell.length_c   1.000
_cell.angle_alpha   90.00
_cell.angle_beta   90.00
_cell.angle_gamma   90.00
#
_symmetry.space_group_name_H-M   'P 1'
#
loop_
_entity.id
_entity.type
_entity.pdbx_description
1 polymer ?
#
loop_
_entity_poly.entity_id
_entity_poly.type
_entity_poly.pdbx_seq_one_letter_code
_entity_poly.pdbx_strand_id
1 'polypeptide(L)'
;MIKMFASDLDGTLLNALHEADGTIRRAIRELTEAGLHVVPATGRSTLPIGEHGFTGLALDACCSNGSIVRDSHGEVLKTWTIDPQVTEELLKAFPDICFDCSTPDGMYSSGSFEMHQAGFKKDSPIKRIVMRGMRARGGYHEEQYFDQSIGDILRHDVCKINCRVTSPELERDLKAYLAERSDHVVNAPFDPVMFEITDVACNKGESVAWLAGYYGIAEDEVAVYGDGGNDIAMLKRFHRSYATKNASDAAKAAASATIGSCMVHAVPKHMLATMRKQNSRTVIE
;
A
#
# COMPACT_ATOMS: atom_id res chain seq x y z
N MET A 1 7.08 -9.86 -23.02
CA MET A 1 8.23 -9.89 -22.08
C MET A 1 7.87 -9.03 -20.88
N ILE A 2 8.24 -9.37 -19.63
CA ILE A 2 7.94 -8.52 -18.47
C ILE A 2 8.87 -7.30 -18.51
N LYS A 3 8.29 -6.11 -18.33
CA LYS A 3 8.99 -4.82 -18.25
C LYS A 3 8.80 -4.16 -16.89
N MET A 4 7.72 -4.52 -16.15
CA MET A 4 7.42 -3.97 -14.84
C MET A 4 7.09 -5.08 -13.85
N PHE A 5 7.65 -4.98 -12.64
CA PHE A 5 7.33 -5.78 -11.47
C PHE A 5 6.72 -4.87 -10.41
N ALA A 6 5.45 -5.03 -10.10
CA ALA A 6 4.80 -4.31 -9.01
C ALA A 6 4.58 -5.25 -7.81
N SER A 7 4.92 -4.81 -6.62
CA SER A 7 4.86 -5.66 -5.43
C SER A 7 4.34 -4.91 -4.22
N ASP A 8 3.42 -5.54 -3.51
CA ASP A 8 3.20 -5.15 -2.13
C ASP A 8 4.49 -5.28 -1.31
N LEU A 9 4.55 -4.58 -0.19
CA LEU A 9 5.72 -4.53 0.68
C LEU A 9 5.62 -5.51 1.84
N ASP A 10 4.65 -5.30 2.73
CA ASP A 10 4.55 -5.99 4.02
C ASP A 10 3.98 -7.40 3.87
N GLY A 11 4.77 -8.42 4.20
CA GLY A 11 4.38 -9.82 3.96
C GLY A 11 4.64 -10.32 2.53
N THR A 12 5.09 -9.44 1.63
CA THR A 12 5.34 -9.75 0.22
C THR A 12 6.81 -9.53 -0.16
N LEU A 13 7.24 -8.29 -0.41
CA LEU A 13 8.61 -7.99 -0.84
C LEU A 13 9.59 -7.91 0.33
N LEU A 14 9.16 -7.30 1.44
CA LEU A 14 10.00 -7.08 2.62
C LEU A 14 10.24 -8.36 3.40
N ASN A 15 11.35 -8.38 4.16
CA ASN A 15 11.68 -9.48 5.05
C ASN A 15 10.80 -9.47 6.33
N ALA A 16 11.07 -10.41 7.25
CA ALA A 16 10.33 -10.54 8.51
C ALA A 16 10.45 -9.34 9.46
N LEU A 17 11.42 -8.46 9.23
CA LEU A 17 11.61 -7.23 9.99
C LEU A 17 10.95 -6.02 9.31
N HIS A 18 10.17 -6.26 8.25
CA HIS A 18 9.54 -5.23 7.43
C HIS A 18 10.53 -4.24 6.79
N GLU A 19 11.71 -4.74 6.42
CA GLU A 19 12.80 -3.96 5.82
C GLU A 19 13.29 -4.61 4.52
N ALA A 20 13.76 -3.78 3.58
CA ALA A 20 14.48 -4.23 2.40
C ALA A 20 15.95 -4.48 2.75
N ASP A 21 16.28 -5.72 3.07
CA ASP A 21 17.65 -6.12 3.38
C ASP A 21 18.57 -6.16 2.14
N GLY A 22 19.83 -6.50 2.37
CA GLY A 22 20.84 -6.54 1.32
C GLY A 22 20.51 -7.48 0.15
N THR A 23 19.73 -8.54 0.38
CA THR A 23 19.29 -9.49 -0.66
C THR A 23 18.24 -8.86 -1.56
N ILE A 24 17.24 -8.23 -0.95
CA ILE A 24 16.17 -7.52 -1.65
C ILE A 24 16.75 -6.36 -2.45
N ARG A 25 17.58 -5.53 -1.83
CA ARG A 25 18.20 -4.36 -2.47
C ARG A 25 19.07 -4.73 -3.67
N ARG A 26 19.85 -5.81 -3.55
CA ARG A 26 20.68 -6.30 -4.66
C ARG A 26 19.82 -6.77 -5.83
N ALA A 27 18.74 -7.50 -5.55
CA ALA A 27 17.84 -7.97 -6.59
C ALA A 27 17.16 -6.80 -7.31
N ILE A 28 16.67 -5.81 -6.58
CA ILE A 28 16.05 -4.62 -7.16
C ILE A 28 17.05 -3.87 -8.04
N ARG A 29 18.29 -3.67 -7.56
CA ARG A 29 19.33 -3.01 -8.34
C ARG A 29 19.64 -3.76 -9.64
N GLU A 30 19.80 -5.08 -9.59
CA GLU A 30 20.03 -5.91 -10.79
C GLU A 30 18.89 -5.78 -11.81
N LEU A 31 17.63 -5.70 -11.34
CA LEU A 31 16.46 -5.53 -12.18
C LEU A 31 16.41 -4.14 -12.81
N THR A 32 16.63 -3.08 -12.02
CA THR A 32 16.58 -1.69 -12.53
C THR A 32 17.76 -1.38 -13.45
N GLU A 33 18.95 -1.90 -13.17
CA GLU A 33 20.11 -1.82 -14.09
C GLU A 33 19.88 -2.56 -15.42
N ALA A 34 19.02 -3.58 -15.42
CA ALA A 34 18.58 -4.26 -16.65
C ALA A 34 17.44 -3.51 -17.38
N GLY A 35 17.06 -2.30 -16.95
CA GLY A 35 16.02 -1.48 -17.56
C GLY A 35 14.59 -1.89 -17.21
N LEU A 36 14.39 -2.67 -16.15
CA LEU A 36 13.08 -3.09 -15.69
C LEU A 36 12.56 -2.17 -14.57
N HIS A 37 11.28 -1.86 -14.60
CA HIS A 37 10.62 -1.11 -13.53
C HIS A 37 10.33 -2.03 -12.35
N VAL A 38 10.72 -1.61 -11.14
CA VAL A 38 10.33 -2.27 -9.88
C VAL A 38 9.54 -1.26 -9.07
N VAL A 39 8.25 -1.54 -8.83
CA VAL A 39 7.28 -0.60 -8.27
C VAL A 39 6.70 -1.17 -6.97
N PRO A 40 7.02 -0.60 -5.81
CA PRO A 40 6.25 -0.80 -4.59
C PRO A 40 4.78 -0.40 -4.78
N ALA A 41 3.83 -1.28 -4.43
CA ALA A 41 2.40 -1.02 -4.41
C ALA A 41 1.87 -1.27 -3.00
N THR A 42 1.80 -0.25 -2.15
CA THR A 42 1.68 -0.39 -0.71
C THR A 42 0.51 0.38 -0.10
N GLY A 43 -0.02 -0.14 1.02
CA GLY A 43 -0.96 0.60 1.87
C GLY A 43 -0.33 1.72 2.68
N ARG A 44 0.99 1.76 2.76
CA ARG A 44 1.71 2.83 3.44
C ARG A 44 1.44 4.15 2.71
N SER A 45 1.28 5.22 3.47
CA SER A 45 1.01 6.54 2.94
C SER A 45 2.27 7.16 2.30
N THR A 46 2.57 8.36 2.50
CA THR A 46 3.72 9.01 1.86
C THR A 46 5.04 8.41 2.32
N LEU A 47 5.81 7.88 1.40
CA LEU A 47 7.15 7.43 1.71
C LEU A 47 8.17 8.30 0.98
N PRO A 48 9.17 8.80 1.69
CA PRO A 48 10.50 8.66 1.17
C PRO A 48 10.77 7.15 1.14
N ILE A 49 10.69 6.53 -0.04
CA ILE A 49 10.95 5.09 -0.25
C ILE A 49 12.25 4.64 0.41
N GLY A 50 13.18 5.57 0.64
CA GLY A 50 14.42 5.37 1.37
C GLY A 50 14.27 4.83 2.79
N GLU A 51 13.22 5.16 3.52
CA GLU A 51 13.07 4.82 4.93
C GLU A 51 12.83 3.32 5.19
N HIS A 52 12.38 2.56 4.17
CA HIS A 52 12.17 1.10 4.30
C HIS A 52 13.34 0.27 3.78
N GLY A 53 14.55 0.80 3.85
CA GLY A 53 15.74 0.14 3.37
C GLY A 53 15.99 0.31 1.88
N PHE A 54 15.20 1.12 1.18
CA PHE A 54 15.37 1.41 -0.25
C PHE A 54 16.26 2.62 -0.55
N THR A 55 16.94 3.17 0.46
CA THR A 55 17.87 4.31 0.29
C THR A 55 18.84 4.08 -0.85
N GLY A 56 18.91 5.04 -1.78
CA GLY A 56 19.78 4.99 -2.96
C GLY A 56 19.28 4.07 -4.10
N LEU A 57 18.01 3.65 -4.04
CA LEU A 57 17.30 3.06 -5.16
C LEU A 57 16.26 4.07 -5.67
N ALA A 58 16.30 4.35 -6.96
CA ALA A 58 15.31 5.21 -7.63
C ALA A 58 14.12 4.33 -8.05
N LEU A 59 13.02 4.40 -7.30
CA LEU A 59 11.83 3.59 -7.53
C LEU A 59 10.59 4.46 -7.58
N ASP A 60 9.78 4.28 -8.61
CA ASP A 60 8.40 4.77 -8.58
C ASP A 60 7.58 3.96 -7.57
N ALA A 61 6.50 4.53 -7.05
CA ALA A 61 5.68 3.84 -6.06
C ALA A 61 4.19 4.18 -6.20
N CYS A 62 3.34 3.18 -5.97
CA CYS A 62 1.92 3.31 -5.75
C CYS A 62 1.65 3.21 -4.25
N CYS A 63 1.45 4.37 -3.59
CA CYS A 63 1.27 4.52 -2.15
C CYS A 63 -0.20 4.60 -1.75
N SER A 64 -0.49 4.53 -0.45
CA SER A 64 -1.84 4.74 0.12
C SER A 64 -2.91 3.84 -0.53
N ASN A 65 -2.61 2.53 -0.69
CA ASN A 65 -3.45 1.56 -1.42
C ASN A 65 -3.67 1.92 -2.91
N GLY A 66 -2.75 2.71 -3.48
CA GLY A 66 -2.77 3.12 -4.88
C GLY A 66 -3.31 4.54 -5.11
N SER A 67 -3.81 5.21 -4.06
CA SER A 67 -4.40 6.55 -4.24
C SER A 67 -3.38 7.66 -4.50
N ILE A 68 -2.08 7.40 -4.28
CA ILE A 68 -0.99 8.33 -4.59
C ILE A 68 0.08 7.59 -5.38
N VAL A 69 0.37 8.03 -6.60
CA VAL A 69 1.49 7.53 -7.42
C VAL A 69 2.59 8.56 -7.43
N ARG A 70 3.80 8.13 -7.09
CA ARG A 70 5.00 8.96 -7.09
C ARG A 70 6.06 8.40 -8.03
N ASP A 71 6.83 9.31 -8.61
CA ASP A 71 8.03 8.93 -9.35
C ASP A 71 9.21 8.60 -8.43
N SER A 72 10.32 8.21 -9.02
CA SER A 72 11.57 7.89 -8.35
C SER A 72 12.25 9.07 -7.64
N HIS A 73 11.79 10.30 -7.87
CA HIS A 73 12.25 11.51 -7.20
C HIS A 73 11.32 11.91 -6.05
N GLY A 74 10.17 11.21 -5.91
CA GLY A 74 9.16 11.49 -4.90
C GLY A 74 8.08 12.47 -5.37
N GLU A 75 8.15 12.95 -6.61
CA GLU A 75 7.14 13.83 -7.18
C GLU A 75 5.84 13.09 -7.43
N VAL A 76 4.71 13.75 -7.18
CA VAL A 76 3.39 13.17 -7.36
C VAL A 76 3.02 13.16 -8.84
N LEU A 77 2.86 11.97 -9.42
CA LEU A 77 2.43 11.78 -10.80
C LEU A 77 0.90 11.73 -10.94
N LYS A 78 0.22 11.13 -9.95
CA LYS A 78 -1.23 10.92 -9.97
C LYS A 78 -1.79 10.78 -8.56
N THR A 79 -2.97 11.33 -8.35
CA THR A 79 -3.79 11.09 -7.14
C THR A 79 -5.19 10.61 -7.52
N TRP A 80 -5.80 9.83 -6.63
CA TRP A 80 -7.24 9.59 -6.55
C TRP A 80 -7.70 10.14 -5.19
N THR A 81 -8.52 11.16 -5.23
CA THR A 81 -9.01 11.86 -4.04
C THR A 81 -10.44 11.41 -3.72
N ILE A 82 -10.71 11.21 -2.44
CA ILE A 82 -12.07 11.02 -1.95
C ILE A 82 -12.81 12.35 -2.12
N ASP A 83 -14.07 12.29 -2.57
CA ASP A 83 -14.90 13.49 -2.69
C ASP A 83 -14.89 14.28 -1.36
N PRO A 84 -14.56 15.58 -1.38
CA PRO A 84 -14.54 16.42 -0.18
C PRO A 84 -15.86 16.42 0.58
N GLN A 85 -17.01 16.32 -0.10
CA GLN A 85 -18.31 16.23 0.56
C GLN A 85 -18.46 14.91 1.32
N VAL A 86 -18.03 13.79 0.73
CA VAL A 86 -18.05 12.46 1.38
C VAL A 86 -17.11 12.44 2.60
N THR A 87 -15.93 13.06 2.46
CA THR A 87 -14.99 13.23 3.57
C THR A 87 -15.61 14.04 4.69
N GLU A 88 -16.21 15.20 4.39
CA GLU A 88 -16.85 16.07 5.37
C GLU A 88 -17.99 15.36 6.12
N GLU A 89 -18.86 14.68 5.38
CA GLU A 89 -19.99 13.92 5.95
C GLU A 89 -19.51 12.79 6.87
N LEU A 90 -18.48 12.05 6.48
CA LEU A 90 -17.88 10.98 7.27
C LEU A 90 -17.34 11.52 8.60
N LEU A 91 -16.53 12.57 8.55
CA LEU A 91 -15.92 13.16 9.75
C LEU A 91 -16.97 13.75 10.71
N LYS A 92 -18.04 14.35 10.17
CA LYS A 92 -19.17 14.87 10.98
C LYS A 92 -20.01 13.76 11.60
N ALA A 93 -20.22 12.65 10.89
CA ALA A 93 -21.04 11.54 11.38
C ALA A 93 -20.40 10.78 12.56
N PHE A 94 -19.07 10.79 12.65
CA PHE A 94 -18.33 10.00 13.66
C PHE A 94 -17.29 10.86 14.41
N PRO A 95 -17.72 11.87 15.19
CA PRO A 95 -16.79 12.78 15.88
C PRO A 95 -15.95 12.10 16.97
N ASP A 96 -16.36 10.92 17.44
CA ASP A 96 -15.65 10.13 18.45
C ASP A 96 -14.57 9.20 17.85
N ILE A 97 -14.39 9.22 16.52
CA ILE A 97 -13.36 8.46 15.82
C ILE A 97 -12.25 9.41 15.38
N CYS A 98 -11.00 9.07 15.70
CA CYS A 98 -9.84 9.73 15.12
C CYS A 98 -9.62 9.18 13.71
N PHE A 99 -9.91 9.99 12.69
CA PHE A 99 -9.63 9.69 11.30
C PHE A 99 -8.28 10.28 10.89
N ASP A 100 -7.39 9.45 10.37
CA ASP A 100 -6.11 9.83 9.82
C ASP A 100 -6.25 9.97 8.30
N CYS A 101 -6.30 11.21 7.82
CA CYS A 101 -6.48 11.56 6.42
C CYS A 101 -5.12 11.70 5.75
N SER A 102 -4.77 10.74 4.90
CA SER A 102 -3.53 10.76 4.11
C SER A 102 -3.71 11.62 2.87
N THR A 103 -2.77 12.52 2.66
CA THR A 103 -2.70 13.44 1.53
C THR A 103 -1.33 13.33 0.86
N PRO A 104 -1.09 13.96 -0.30
CA PRO A 104 0.23 13.96 -0.92
C PRO A 104 1.34 14.64 -0.08
N ASP A 105 0.98 15.53 0.82
CA ASP A 105 1.88 16.37 1.60
C ASP A 105 1.95 16.02 3.09
N GLY A 106 1.18 15.04 3.57
CA GLY A 106 1.21 14.60 4.95
C GLY A 106 -0.03 13.87 5.42
N MET A 107 -0.13 13.66 6.72
CA MET A 107 -1.28 13.04 7.37
C MET A 107 -1.95 14.02 8.34
N TYR A 108 -3.23 14.26 8.12
CA TYR A 108 -4.04 15.19 8.89
C TYR A 108 -5.09 14.41 9.68
N SER A 109 -5.00 14.45 11.02
CA SER A 109 -5.84 13.65 11.92
C SER A 109 -6.92 14.52 12.56
N SER A 110 -8.19 14.08 12.45
CA SER A 110 -9.34 14.80 13.01
C SER A 110 -9.42 14.75 14.55
N GLY A 111 -8.70 13.82 15.18
CA GLY A 111 -8.67 13.64 16.62
C GLY A 111 -7.32 13.95 17.23
N SER A 112 -7.27 13.92 18.57
CA SER A 112 -6.04 14.11 19.30
C SER A 112 -5.11 12.89 19.21
N PHE A 113 -3.84 13.09 19.57
CA PHE A 113 -2.87 12.02 19.68
C PHE A 113 -3.34 10.90 20.63
N GLU A 114 -4.03 11.27 21.73
CA GLU A 114 -4.59 10.32 22.71
C GLU A 114 -5.70 9.49 22.11
N MET A 115 -6.60 10.08 21.30
CA MET A 115 -7.65 9.36 20.56
C MET A 115 -7.03 8.38 19.57
N HIS A 116 -6.05 8.82 18.80
CA HIS A 116 -5.30 7.96 17.87
C HIS A 116 -4.66 6.78 18.61
N GLN A 117 -3.96 7.03 19.72
CA GLN A 117 -3.33 5.98 20.54
C GLN A 117 -4.35 5.00 21.15
N ALA A 118 -5.54 5.48 21.51
CA ALA A 118 -6.60 4.62 22.05
C ALA A 118 -7.02 3.53 21.06
N GLY A 119 -7.02 3.81 19.77
CA GLY A 119 -7.32 2.85 18.70
C GLY A 119 -6.38 1.63 18.69
N PHE A 120 -5.13 1.78 19.14
CA PHE A 120 -4.16 0.69 19.21
C PHE A 120 -4.30 -0.23 20.43
N LYS A 121 -5.20 0.06 21.37
CA LYS A 121 -5.42 -0.80 22.55
C LYS A 121 -5.94 -2.19 22.21
N LYS A 122 -6.59 -2.37 21.06
CA LYS A 122 -7.06 -3.67 20.55
C LYS A 122 -5.92 -4.53 19.95
N ASP A 123 -4.76 -3.96 19.66
CA ASP A 123 -3.63 -4.72 19.13
C ASP A 123 -3.05 -5.65 20.21
N SER A 124 -2.57 -6.82 19.80
CA SER A 124 -1.91 -7.74 20.70
C SER A 124 -0.69 -7.07 21.37
N PRO A 125 -0.36 -7.43 22.62
CA PRO A 125 0.82 -6.87 23.32
C PRO A 125 2.12 -7.05 22.50
N ILE A 126 2.27 -8.16 21.81
CA ILE A 126 3.44 -8.45 20.97
C ILE A 126 3.51 -7.46 19.79
N LYS A 127 2.38 -7.23 19.08
CA LYS A 127 2.29 -6.29 17.98
C LYS A 127 2.63 -4.85 18.43
N ARG A 128 2.15 -4.45 19.61
CA ARG A 128 2.46 -3.15 20.22
C ARG A 128 3.95 -2.97 20.53
N ILE A 129 4.61 -4.01 21.05
CA ILE A 129 6.07 -3.99 21.32
C ILE A 129 6.86 -3.88 20.02
N VAL A 130 6.50 -4.67 18.99
CA VAL A 130 7.14 -4.64 17.67
C VAL A 130 6.99 -3.26 17.05
N MET A 131 5.78 -2.69 17.01
CA MET A 131 5.50 -1.35 16.47
C MET A 131 6.29 -0.26 17.22
N ARG A 132 6.38 -0.36 18.56
CA ARG A 132 7.18 0.57 19.37
C ARG A 132 8.66 0.48 19.06
N GLY A 133 9.18 -0.74 18.84
CA GLY A 133 10.56 -0.97 18.43
C GLY A 133 10.87 -0.44 17.04
N MET A 134 9.95 -0.56 16.09
CA MET A 134 10.07 0.00 14.74
C MET A 134 10.11 1.53 14.75
N ARG A 135 9.22 2.18 15.51
CA ARG A 135 9.22 3.65 15.71
C ARG A 135 10.53 4.15 16.35
N ALA A 136 11.06 3.44 17.34
CA ALA A 136 12.30 3.82 18.03
C ALA A 136 13.55 3.72 17.13
N ARG A 137 13.48 2.97 16.01
CA ARG A 137 14.56 2.83 15.03
C ARG A 137 14.52 3.86 13.90
N GLY A 138 13.67 4.87 14.01
CA GLY A 138 13.56 5.95 13.00
C GLY A 138 12.74 5.60 11.76
N GLY A 139 12.00 4.51 11.78
CA GLY A 139 11.19 4.09 10.66
C GLY A 139 9.75 4.59 10.74
N TYR A 140 9.50 5.86 10.68
CA TYR A 140 8.21 6.51 10.38
C TYR A 140 8.30 8.01 10.73
N HIS A 141 8.73 8.81 9.81
CA HIS A 141 8.59 10.27 9.87
C HIS A 141 7.65 10.75 8.76
N GLU A 142 6.41 10.26 8.82
CA GLU A 142 5.33 10.97 8.16
C GLU A 142 4.95 12.15 9.03
N GLU A 143 4.94 13.35 8.47
CA GLU A 143 4.45 14.53 9.18
C GLU A 143 2.96 14.31 9.45
N GLN A 144 2.61 14.04 10.71
CA GLN A 144 1.24 13.82 11.17
C GLN A 144 0.81 14.99 12.05
N TYR A 145 -0.24 15.66 11.62
CA TYR A 145 -0.84 16.83 12.28
C TYR A 145 -2.13 16.40 12.97
N PHE A 146 -2.15 16.43 14.31
CA PHE A 146 -3.32 16.07 15.12
C PHE A 146 -4.24 17.26 15.37
N ASP A 147 -5.46 16.99 15.89
CA ASP A 147 -6.47 17.97 16.27
C ASP A 147 -6.86 18.93 15.12
N GLN A 148 -6.86 18.40 13.90
CA GLN A 148 -7.21 19.20 12.74
C GLN A 148 -8.73 19.37 12.64
N SER A 149 -9.19 20.61 12.40
CA SER A 149 -10.60 20.83 12.09
C SER A 149 -10.95 20.21 10.73
N ILE A 150 -12.25 19.91 10.54
CA ILE A 150 -12.73 19.41 9.24
C ILE A 150 -12.37 20.40 8.13
N GLY A 151 -12.50 21.71 8.39
CA GLY A 151 -12.13 22.74 7.42
C GLY A 151 -10.63 22.76 7.09
N ASP A 152 -9.75 22.41 8.03
CA ASP A 152 -8.30 22.30 7.75
C ASP A 152 -8.02 21.06 6.89
N ILE A 153 -8.61 19.92 7.24
CA ILE A 153 -8.47 18.68 6.47
C ILE A 153 -8.93 18.86 5.02
N LEU A 154 -10.07 19.52 4.80
CA LEU A 154 -10.65 19.74 3.46
C LEU A 154 -9.89 20.76 2.60
N ARG A 155 -8.83 21.41 3.10
CA ARG A 155 -7.92 22.20 2.27
C ARG A 155 -6.92 21.34 1.50
N HIS A 156 -6.84 20.05 1.83
CA HIS A 156 -5.90 19.11 1.25
C HIS A 156 -6.62 18.05 0.39
N ASP A 157 -5.90 17.48 -0.55
CA ASP A 157 -6.36 16.37 -1.37
C ASP A 157 -6.36 15.07 -0.55
N VAL A 158 -7.47 14.75 0.12
CA VAL A 158 -7.58 13.52 0.92
C VAL A 158 -7.65 12.31 0.01
N CYS A 159 -6.61 11.52 0.00
CA CYS A 159 -6.46 10.35 -0.88
C CYS A 159 -6.83 9.04 -0.19
N LYS A 160 -6.66 8.96 1.13
CA LYS A 160 -6.99 7.79 1.94
C LYS A 160 -7.36 8.23 3.35
N ILE A 161 -8.35 7.58 3.94
CA ILE A 161 -8.73 7.79 5.35
C ILE A 161 -8.53 6.48 6.11
N ASN A 162 -7.71 6.52 7.15
CA ASN A 162 -7.51 5.41 8.06
C ASN A 162 -8.21 5.69 9.39
N CYS A 163 -8.75 4.65 10.03
CA CYS A 163 -9.12 4.75 11.44
C CYS A 163 -9.09 3.39 12.12
N ARG A 164 -9.05 3.41 13.45
CA ARG A 164 -9.22 2.26 14.32
C ARG A 164 -10.36 2.55 15.27
N VAL A 165 -11.33 1.65 15.32
CA VAL A 165 -12.54 1.85 16.11
C VAL A 165 -12.46 1.04 17.40
N THR A 166 -12.72 1.71 18.53
CA THR A 166 -12.55 1.13 19.87
C THR A 166 -13.78 0.34 20.33
N SER A 167 -14.99 0.70 19.89
CA SER A 167 -16.23 0.03 20.29
C SER A 167 -16.84 -0.81 19.14
N PRO A 168 -17.45 -1.97 19.46
CA PRO A 168 -18.17 -2.77 18.48
C PRO A 168 -19.38 -2.06 17.84
N GLU A 169 -20.03 -1.17 18.59
CA GLU A 169 -21.16 -0.38 18.11
C GLU A 169 -20.71 0.58 17.02
N LEU A 170 -19.68 1.41 17.30
CA LEU A 170 -19.09 2.33 16.32
C LEU A 170 -18.55 1.59 15.11
N GLU A 171 -17.95 0.40 15.30
CA GLU A 171 -17.46 -0.42 14.18
C GLU A 171 -18.61 -0.85 13.26
N ARG A 172 -19.71 -1.34 13.84
CA ARG A 172 -20.90 -1.73 13.07
C ARG A 172 -21.51 -0.55 12.33
N ASP A 173 -21.65 0.60 13.03
CA ASP A 173 -22.28 1.79 12.48
C ASP A 173 -21.42 2.40 11.37
N LEU A 174 -20.09 2.43 11.50
CA LEU A 174 -19.18 2.85 10.45
C LEU A 174 -19.21 1.90 9.24
N LYS A 175 -19.28 0.58 9.45
CA LYS A 175 -19.44 -0.40 8.36
C LYS A 175 -20.76 -0.18 7.59
N ALA A 176 -21.86 0.04 8.30
CA ALA A 176 -23.15 0.33 7.67
C ALA A 176 -23.10 1.65 6.87
N TYR A 177 -22.53 2.70 7.46
CA TYR A 177 -22.36 3.99 6.80
C TYR A 177 -21.56 3.91 5.50
N LEU A 178 -20.44 3.16 5.51
CA LEU A 178 -19.60 2.95 4.32
C LEU A 178 -20.30 2.09 3.26
N ALA A 179 -21.09 1.09 3.68
CA ALA A 179 -21.86 0.25 2.77
C ALA A 179 -22.92 1.05 1.98
N GLU A 180 -23.57 2.05 2.61
CA GLU A 180 -24.50 2.96 1.97
C GLU A 180 -23.84 3.91 0.96
N ARG A 181 -22.50 4.06 1.02
CA ARG A 181 -21.69 4.94 0.15
C ARG A 181 -20.70 4.16 -0.71
N SER A 182 -21.00 2.91 -0.97
CA SER A 182 -20.14 2.00 -1.75
C SER A 182 -19.95 2.42 -3.22
N ASP A 183 -20.74 3.37 -3.69
CA ASP A 183 -20.59 4.03 -5.00
C ASP A 183 -19.56 5.19 -4.99
N HIS A 184 -19.14 5.67 -3.81
CA HIS A 184 -18.15 6.72 -3.64
C HIS A 184 -16.82 6.21 -3.03
N VAL A 185 -16.91 5.32 -2.03
CA VAL A 185 -15.75 4.87 -1.28
C VAL A 185 -15.72 3.37 -1.08
N VAL A 186 -14.52 2.82 -0.94
CA VAL A 186 -14.29 1.42 -0.62
C VAL A 186 -13.44 1.31 0.64
N ASN A 187 -13.77 0.35 1.51
CA ASN A 187 -12.94 -0.04 2.65
C ASN A 187 -12.22 -1.35 2.32
N ALA A 188 -10.92 -1.30 2.11
CA ALA A 188 -10.08 -2.44 1.78
C ALA A 188 -8.92 -2.58 2.78
N PRO A 189 -9.18 -2.99 4.03
CA PRO A 189 -8.18 -3.02 5.07
C PRO A 189 -7.18 -4.17 4.87
N PHE A 190 -5.92 -3.89 5.17
CA PHE A 190 -4.89 -4.92 5.36
C PHE A 190 -5.11 -5.71 6.67
N ASP A 191 -5.52 -5.02 7.73
CA ASP A 191 -5.73 -5.57 9.08
C ASP A 191 -7.22 -5.47 9.45
N PRO A 192 -7.88 -6.56 9.91
CA PRO A 192 -9.30 -6.56 10.26
C PRO A 192 -9.73 -5.53 11.32
N VAL A 193 -8.79 -5.04 12.14
CA VAL A 193 -9.07 -4.01 13.17
C VAL A 193 -8.91 -2.58 12.65
N MET A 194 -8.55 -2.42 11.39
CA MET A 194 -8.37 -1.14 10.73
C MET A 194 -9.44 -0.91 9.67
N PHE A 195 -9.79 0.36 9.49
CA PHE A 195 -10.47 0.82 8.29
C PHE A 195 -9.43 1.52 7.40
N GLU A 196 -9.46 1.21 6.13
CA GLU A 196 -8.64 1.82 5.08
C GLU A 196 -9.55 2.20 3.92
N ILE A 197 -10.00 3.45 3.95
CA ILE A 197 -11.03 3.98 3.07
C ILE A 197 -10.35 4.78 1.96
N THR A 198 -10.67 4.45 0.71
CA THR A 198 -10.21 5.17 -0.49
C THR A 198 -11.38 5.46 -1.41
N ASP A 199 -11.18 6.29 -2.42
CA ASP A 199 -12.14 6.45 -3.51
C ASP A 199 -12.42 5.10 -4.18
N VAL A 200 -13.67 4.87 -4.61
CA VAL A 200 -14.11 3.60 -5.22
C VAL A 200 -13.38 3.27 -6.51
N ALA A 201 -12.94 4.27 -7.27
CA ALA A 201 -12.18 4.09 -8.50
C ALA A 201 -10.69 3.75 -8.23
N CYS A 202 -10.26 3.73 -6.96
CA CYS A 202 -8.87 3.54 -6.59
C CYS A 202 -8.64 2.17 -5.94
N ASN A 203 -7.60 1.49 -6.38
CA ASN A 203 -6.97 0.35 -5.70
C ASN A 203 -5.57 0.14 -6.27
N LYS A 204 -4.78 -0.73 -5.65
CA LYS A 204 -3.40 -1.03 -6.11
C LYS A 204 -3.35 -1.48 -7.59
N GLY A 205 -4.36 -2.19 -8.08
CA GLY A 205 -4.41 -2.66 -9.46
C GLY A 205 -4.61 -1.51 -10.45
N GLU A 206 -5.52 -0.57 -10.15
CA GLU A 206 -5.75 0.62 -10.98
C GLU A 206 -4.52 1.51 -11.05
N SER A 207 -3.85 1.75 -9.93
CA SER A 207 -2.67 2.60 -9.89
C SER A 207 -1.47 1.99 -10.61
N VAL A 208 -1.24 0.68 -10.46
CA VAL A 208 -0.18 -0.03 -11.20
C VAL A 208 -0.46 -0.04 -12.70
N ALA A 209 -1.71 -0.26 -13.12
CA ALA A 209 -2.09 -0.22 -14.53
C ALA A 209 -1.94 1.20 -15.10
N TRP A 210 -2.33 2.23 -14.34
CA TRP A 210 -2.12 3.62 -14.75
C TRP A 210 -0.63 3.93 -14.93
N LEU A 211 0.22 3.52 -13.98
CA LEU A 211 1.68 3.76 -14.05
C LEU A 211 2.32 2.98 -15.20
N ALA A 212 1.88 1.74 -15.45
CA ALA A 212 2.34 0.97 -16.61
C ALA A 212 1.99 1.70 -17.91
N GLY A 213 0.74 2.18 -18.05
CA GLY A 213 0.30 2.97 -19.21
C GLY A 213 1.08 4.29 -19.35
N TYR A 214 1.43 4.95 -18.25
CA TYR A 214 2.27 6.15 -18.26
C TYR A 214 3.64 5.92 -18.89
N TYR A 215 4.23 4.73 -18.68
CA TYR A 215 5.49 4.32 -19.32
C TYR A 215 5.31 3.58 -20.65
N GLY A 216 4.09 3.48 -21.18
CA GLY A 216 3.82 2.74 -22.42
C GLY A 216 4.04 1.23 -22.29
N ILE A 217 3.87 0.67 -21.08
CA ILE A 217 3.99 -0.76 -20.78
C ILE A 217 2.58 -1.36 -20.78
N ALA A 218 2.38 -2.41 -21.57
CA ALA A 218 1.11 -3.13 -21.62
C ALA A 218 0.90 -3.99 -20.37
N GLU A 219 -0.36 -4.23 -19.96
CA GLU A 219 -0.66 -4.99 -18.73
C GLU A 219 -0.14 -6.44 -18.78
N ASP A 220 -0.02 -7.05 -19.94
CA ASP A 220 0.58 -8.38 -20.12
C ASP A 220 2.12 -8.39 -19.98
N GLU A 221 2.74 -7.21 -19.93
CA GLU A 221 4.16 -7.01 -19.64
C GLU A 221 4.42 -6.66 -18.16
N VAL A 222 3.36 -6.69 -17.32
CA VAL A 222 3.45 -6.44 -15.88
C VAL A 222 3.31 -7.75 -15.10
N ALA A 223 4.15 -7.94 -14.09
CA ALA A 223 4.00 -9.01 -13.10
C ALA A 223 3.79 -8.42 -11.72
N VAL A 224 2.79 -8.92 -10.98
CA VAL A 224 2.39 -8.36 -9.69
C VAL A 224 2.48 -9.38 -8.56
N TYR A 225 2.74 -8.89 -7.32
CA TYR A 225 2.93 -9.71 -6.13
C TYR A 225 2.16 -9.12 -4.94
N GLY A 226 1.50 -9.99 -4.16
CA GLY A 226 0.73 -9.55 -2.99
C GLY A 226 0.45 -10.69 -2.01
N ASP A 227 -0.10 -10.35 -0.82
CA ASP A 227 -0.45 -11.32 0.21
C ASP A 227 -1.73 -10.96 0.98
N GLY A 228 -2.18 -9.72 0.94
CA GLY A 228 -3.27 -9.18 1.74
C GLY A 228 -4.60 -8.96 1.01
N GLY A 229 -5.60 -8.49 1.75
CA GLY A 229 -6.92 -8.17 1.23
C GLY A 229 -6.89 -6.99 0.23
N ASN A 230 -6.04 -6.01 0.48
CA ASN A 230 -5.85 -4.83 -0.38
C ASN A 230 -5.11 -5.12 -1.69
N ASP A 231 -4.53 -6.35 -1.84
CA ASP A 231 -3.88 -6.80 -3.08
C ASP A 231 -4.82 -7.53 -4.02
N ILE A 232 -5.99 -7.96 -3.55
CA ILE A 232 -6.90 -8.83 -4.32
C ILE A 232 -7.27 -8.21 -5.66
N ALA A 233 -7.54 -6.90 -5.70
CA ALA A 233 -7.88 -6.21 -6.94
C ALA A 233 -6.70 -6.24 -7.94
N MET A 234 -5.48 -5.99 -7.47
CA MET A 234 -4.27 -6.07 -8.27
C MET A 234 -3.99 -7.51 -8.75
N LEU A 235 -4.10 -8.51 -7.85
CA LEU A 235 -3.87 -9.92 -8.20
C LEU A 235 -4.88 -10.44 -9.23
N LYS A 236 -6.14 -10.00 -9.19
CA LYS A 236 -7.18 -10.37 -10.17
C LYS A 236 -7.01 -9.69 -11.52
N ARG A 237 -6.52 -8.43 -11.54
CA ARG A 237 -6.39 -7.66 -12.77
C ARG A 237 -5.31 -8.20 -13.69
N PHE A 238 -4.14 -8.52 -13.14
CA PHE A 238 -2.98 -8.90 -13.93
C PHE A 238 -2.87 -10.41 -14.13
N HIS A 239 -2.68 -10.87 -15.37
CA HIS A 239 -2.51 -12.29 -15.69
C HIS A 239 -1.28 -12.91 -15.04
N ARG A 240 -0.21 -12.11 -14.82
CA ARG A 240 1.03 -12.56 -14.16
C ARG A 240 1.02 -12.11 -12.71
N SER A 241 0.15 -12.71 -11.93
CA SER A 241 -0.04 -12.39 -10.51
C SER A 241 0.39 -13.53 -9.61
N TYR A 242 1.08 -13.19 -8.53
CA TYR A 242 1.72 -14.15 -7.64
C TYR A 242 1.42 -13.82 -6.19
N ALA A 243 0.81 -14.77 -5.47
CA ALA A 243 0.66 -14.69 -4.03
C ALA A 243 1.85 -15.34 -3.33
N THR A 244 2.29 -14.79 -2.20
CA THR A 244 3.28 -15.46 -1.34
C THR A 244 2.67 -16.64 -0.60
N LYS A 245 3.50 -17.61 -0.16
CA LYS A 245 3.04 -18.76 0.62
C LYS A 245 2.36 -18.35 1.94
N ASN A 246 2.79 -17.24 2.52
CA ASN A 246 2.19 -16.67 3.75
C ASN A 246 0.95 -15.81 3.49
N ALA A 247 0.54 -15.61 2.24
CA ALA A 247 -0.65 -14.85 1.89
C ALA A 247 -1.95 -15.44 2.46
N SER A 248 -2.96 -14.59 2.59
CA SER A 248 -4.31 -15.01 2.92
C SER A 248 -4.88 -15.97 1.87
N ASP A 249 -5.84 -16.83 2.25
CA ASP A 249 -6.47 -17.75 1.29
C ASP A 249 -7.19 -16.98 0.17
N ALA A 250 -7.77 -15.82 0.47
CA ALA A 250 -8.41 -14.96 -0.52
C ALA A 250 -7.42 -14.39 -1.53
N ALA A 251 -6.24 -13.94 -1.09
CA ALA A 251 -5.18 -13.48 -1.96
C ALA A 251 -4.60 -14.60 -2.83
N LYS A 252 -4.39 -15.81 -2.25
CA LYS A 252 -3.97 -16.99 -3.02
C LYS A 252 -4.97 -17.39 -4.08
N ALA A 253 -6.26 -17.33 -3.77
CA ALA A 253 -7.34 -17.64 -4.73
C ALA A 253 -7.45 -16.58 -5.85
N ALA A 254 -7.04 -15.35 -5.60
CA ALA A 254 -7.06 -14.25 -6.57
C ALA A 254 -5.85 -14.28 -7.52
N ALA A 255 -4.73 -14.86 -7.09
CA ALA A 255 -3.49 -14.89 -7.87
C ALA A 255 -3.44 -16.03 -8.88
N SER A 256 -2.70 -15.86 -9.97
CA SER A 256 -2.47 -16.91 -10.98
C SER A 256 -1.62 -18.07 -10.45
N ALA A 257 -0.74 -17.81 -9.47
CA ALA A 257 0.08 -18.81 -8.82
C ALA A 257 0.53 -18.38 -7.43
N THR A 258 0.85 -19.37 -6.58
CA THR A 258 1.48 -19.16 -5.28
C THR A 258 2.97 -19.47 -5.39
N ILE A 259 3.81 -18.55 -4.90
CA ILE A 259 5.27 -18.71 -4.82
C ILE A 259 5.71 -18.97 -3.36
N GLY A 260 7.01 -19.01 -3.09
CA GLY A 260 7.55 -19.18 -1.74
C GLY A 260 7.19 -18.04 -0.78
N SER A 261 7.53 -18.20 0.50
CA SER A 261 7.29 -17.17 1.52
C SER A 261 8.22 -15.96 1.37
N CYS A 262 7.77 -14.78 1.81
CA CYS A 262 8.58 -13.58 1.96
C CYS A 262 9.81 -13.83 2.86
N MET A 263 9.68 -14.69 3.88
CA MET A 263 10.75 -15.08 4.81
C MET A 263 12.01 -15.66 4.14
N VAL A 264 11.86 -16.21 2.93
CA VAL A 264 12.96 -16.77 2.13
C VAL A 264 13.26 -15.96 0.87
N HIS A 265 12.83 -14.70 0.84
CA HIS A 265 13.01 -13.77 -0.29
C HIS A 265 12.43 -14.32 -1.60
N ALA A 266 11.26 -14.95 -1.53
CA ALA A 266 10.67 -15.60 -2.70
C ALA A 266 10.37 -14.62 -3.83
N VAL A 267 9.86 -13.42 -3.52
CA VAL A 267 9.52 -12.40 -4.52
C VAL A 267 10.75 -11.92 -5.30
N PRO A 268 11.82 -11.39 -4.67
CA PRO A 268 12.98 -10.93 -5.41
C PRO A 268 13.67 -12.07 -6.19
N LYS A 269 13.69 -13.30 -5.66
CA LYS A 269 14.19 -14.48 -6.37
C LYS A 269 13.38 -14.79 -7.62
N HIS A 270 12.05 -14.71 -7.54
CA HIS A 270 11.15 -14.96 -8.64
C HIS A 270 11.28 -13.88 -9.73
N MET A 271 11.39 -12.60 -9.34
CA MET A 271 11.65 -11.50 -10.28
C MET A 271 12.94 -11.72 -11.09
N LEU A 272 14.05 -12.00 -10.39
CA LEU A 272 15.34 -12.29 -11.04
C LEU A 272 15.29 -13.53 -11.95
N ALA A 273 14.63 -14.60 -11.50
CA ALA A 273 14.48 -15.82 -12.31
C ALA A 273 13.65 -15.53 -13.60
N THR A 274 12.62 -14.71 -13.49
CA THR A 274 11.79 -14.27 -14.63
C THR A 274 12.62 -13.46 -15.62
N MET A 275 13.39 -12.48 -15.15
CA MET A 275 14.28 -11.68 -16.00
C MET A 275 15.30 -12.56 -16.72
N ARG A 276 16.00 -13.46 -16.01
CA ARG A 276 17.03 -14.34 -16.59
C ARG A 276 16.45 -15.29 -17.64
N LYS A 277 15.25 -15.83 -17.39
CA LYS A 277 14.54 -16.68 -18.36
C LYS A 277 14.14 -15.93 -19.63
N GLN A 278 13.80 -14.65 -19.53
CA GLN A 278 13.51 -13.81 -20.67
C GLN A 278 14.76 -13.58 -21.53
N ASN A 279 15.87 -13.17 -20.89
CA ASN A 279 17.12 -12.89 -21.56
C ASN A 279 17.70 -14.12 -22.28
N SER A 280 17.55 -15.33 -21.70
CA SER A 280 18.02 -16.57 -22.35
C SER A 280 17.22 -16.94 -23.61
N ARG A 281 15.97 -16.49 -23.76
CA ARG A 281 15.16 -16.73 -24.96
C ARG A 281 15.51 -15.77 -26.09
N THR A 282 15.83 -14.52 -25.76
CA THR A 282 16.23 -13.50 -26.77
C THR A 282 17.59 -13.78 -27.41
N VAL A 283 18.45 -14.58 -26.77
CA VAL A 283 19.78 -14.96 -27.34
C VAL A 283 19.68 -16.14 -28.32
N ILE A 284 18.54 -16.84 -28.39
CA ILE A 284 18.34 -18.03 -29.23
C ILE A 284 17.58 -17.69 -30.52
N GLU A 285 16.94 -16.52 -30.61
CA GLU A 285 16.34 -15.96 -31.82
C GLU A 285 17.32 -15.02 -32.54
#